data_5b4fc3b47de836ded7db026b78f5dff9
#
_entry.id   5b4fc3b47de836ded7db026b78f5dff9
#
_cell.length_a   1.000
_cell.length_b   1.000
_cell.length_c   1.000
_cell.angle_alpha   90.00
_cell.angle_beta   90.00
_cell.angle_gamma   90.00
#
_symmetry.space_group_name_H-M   'P 1'
#
loop_
_entity.id
_entity.type
_entity.pdbx_description
1 polymer ?
#
loop_
_entity_poly.entity_id
_entity_poly.type
_entity_poly.pdbx_seq_one_letter_code
_entity_poly.pdbx_strand_id
1 'polypeptide(L)'
;MISVSQNPGPSAWNELLPNRKTLPSLLGNLTSDWLIVGAGFAGLSAARRVQKEAPNDRIVILDAQGLASGPAGRNSGFMIDLPHDLASDDYGGQLENDRQTIKQNRFAIKFAKETVEALGLPTDCLLYTSDAADE
;
A
#
# COMPACT_ATOMS: atom_id res chain seq x y z
N MET A 1 -16.08 7.02 -24.38
CA MET A 1 -15.28 8.13 -23.86
C MET A 1 -14.64 7.61 -22.58
N ILE A 2 -13.32 7.45 -22.51
CA ILE A 2 -12.63 7.04 -21.27
C ILE A 2 -12.57 8.29 -20.40
N SER A 3 -13.28 8.28 -19.29
CA SER A 3 -13.20 9.35 -18.28
C SER A 3 -11.80 9.32 -17.67
N VAL A 4 -11.00 10.32 -17.94
CA VAL A 4 -9.74 10.51 -17.22
C VAL A 4 -10.07 10.89 -15.79
N SER A 5 -9.55 10.14 -14.82
CA SER A 5 -9.71 10.45 -13.40
C SER A 5 -9.23 11.87 -13.13
N GLN A 6 -10.13 12.73 -12.68
CA GLN A 6 -9.76 14.08 -12.28
C GLN A 6 -8.90 14.00 -11.02
N ASN A 7 -7.82 14.76 -10.99
CA ASN A 7 -7.01 14.89 -9.79
C ASN A 7 -7.82 15.64 -8.71
N PRO A 8 -8.18 15.00 -7.60
CA PRO A 8 -8.99 15.62 -6.54
C PRO A 8 -8.20 16.58 -5.64
N GLY A 9 -7.01 16.98 -6.05
CA GLY A 9 -6.09 17.78 -5.23
C GLY A 9 -5.16 16.92 -4.34
N PRO A 10 -4.34 17.53 -3.50
CA PRO A 10 -3.43 16.82 -2.62
C PRO A 10 -4.18 15.99 -1.56
N SER A 11 -3.58 14.89 -1.13
CA SER A 11 -4.09 14.11 0.00
C SER A 11 -3.54 14.66 1.32
N ALA A 12 -4.25 14.43 2.43
CA ALA A 12 -3.79 14.86 3.75
C ALA A 12 -2.39 14.30 4.08
N TRP A 13 -2.13 13.03 3.76
CA TRP A 13 -0.82 12.42 3.96
C TRP A 13 0.27 13.10 3.14
N ASN A 14 -0.04 13.58 1.94
CA ASN A 14 0.91 14.32 1.11
C ASN A 14 1.23 15.70 1.70
N GLU A 15 0.23 16.37 2.28
CA GLU A 15 0.43 17.68 2.93
C GLU A 15 1.28 17.59 4.20
N LEU A 16 1.22 16.46 4.91
CA LEU A 16 2.02 16.22 6.11
C LEU A 16 3.50 15.92 5.81
N LEU A 17 3.84 15.61 4.56
CA LEU A 17 5.21 15.29 4.15
C LEU A 17 5.89 16.50 3.53
N PRO A 18 6.69 17.27 4.29
CA PRO A 18 7.40 18.42 3.73
C PRO A 18 8.46 17.97 2.72
N ASN A 19 8.66 18.78 1.70
CA ASN A 19 9.76 18.59 0.72
C ASN A 19 9.72 17.30 -0.10
N ARG A 20 8.52 16.80 -0.45
CA ARG A 20 8.41 15.67 -1.38
C ARG A 20 9.07 15.99 -2.71
N LYS A 21 10.04 15.19 -3.10
CA LYS A 21 10.59 15.24 -4.45
C LYS A 21 9.55 14.72 -5.44
N THR A 22 9.14 15.56 -6.37
CA THR A 22 8.39 15.10 -7.54
C THR A 22 9.36 14.40 -8.48
N LEU A 23 9.00 13.20 -8.90
CA LEU A 23 9.74 12.48 -9.93
C LEU A 23 9.37 13.08 -11.29
N PRO A 24 10.33 13.22 -12.21
CA PRO A 24 10.06 13.72 -13.54
C PRO A 24 9.18 12.75 -14.32
N SER A 25 8.38 13.29 -15.23
CA SER A 25 7.65 12.46 -16.19
C SER A 25 8.62 11.70 -17.07
N LEU A 26 8.28 10.48 -17.44
CA LEU A 26 9.05 9.73 -18.41
C LEU A 26 8.97 10.38 -19.77
N LEU A 27 10.13 10.77 -20.30
CA LEU A 27 10.28 11.30 -21.65
C LEU A 27 11.06 10.29 -22.48
N GLY A 28 10.45 9.82 -23.59
CA GLY A 28 11.08 8.88 -24.52
C GLY A 28 10.88 7.41 -24.16
N ASN A 29 11.74 6.57 -24.71
CA ASN A 29 11.67 5.12 -24.55
C ASN A 29 12.61 4.62 -23.45
N LEU A 30 12.12 3.73 -22.62
CA LEU A 30 12.87 3.02 -21.60
C LEU A 30 12.73 1.51 -21.82
N THR A 31 13.80 0.79 -21.57
CA THR A 31 13.81 -0.68 -21.47
C THR A 31 13.93 -1.09 -20.03
N SER A 32 13.21 -2.10 -19.63
CA SER A 32 13.30 -2.70 -18.29
C SER A 32 12.99 -4.18 -18.39
N ASP A 33 13.46 -4.96 -17.41
CA ASP A 33 13.09 -6.36 -17.30
C ASP A 33 11.68 -6.49 -16.73
N TRP A 34 11.29 -5.55 -15.87
CA TRP A 34 9.96 -5.50 -15.25
C TRP A 34 9.38 -4.10 -15.36
N LEU A 35 8.14 -4.04 -15.85
CA LEU A 35 7.34 -2.81 -15.84
C LEU A 35 6.14 -2.99 -14.93
N ILE A 36 6.01 -2.11 -13.95
CA ILE A 36 4.87 -2.06 -13.04
C ILE A 36 4.11 -0.77 -13.29
N VAL A 37 2.82 -0.87 -13.55
CA VAL A 37 1.96 0.29 -13.78
C VAL A 37 1.10 0.53 -12.55
N GLY A 38 1.31 1.71 -11.94
CA GLY A 38 0.69 2.13 -10.69
C GLY A 38 1.64 2.00 -9.49
N ALA A 39 1.88 3.10 -8.79
CA ALA A 39 2.72 3.18 -7.60
C ALA A 39 1.89 3.26 -6.30
N GLY A 40 0.79 2.53 -6.26
CA GLY A 40 0.01 2.27 -5.05
C GLY A 40 0.59 1.10 -4.23
N PHE A 41 -0.11 0.68 -3.18
CA PHE A 41 0.35 -0.42 -2.31
C PHE A 41 0.69 -1.70 -3.08
N ALA A 42 -0.17 -2.11 -4.02
CA ALA A 42 0.04 -3.31 -4.80
C ALA A 42 1.30 -3.22 -5.68
N GLY A 43 1.46 -2.11 -6.43
CA GLY A 43 2.62 -1.91 -7.31
C GLY A 43 3.93 -1.83 -6.56
N LEU A 44 3.96 -1.08 -5.45
CA LEU A 44 5.16 -0.97 -4.62
C LEU A 44 5.51 -2.29 -3.94
N SER A 45 4.52 -3.05 -3.48
CA SER A 45 4.73 -4.38 -2.88
C SER A 45 5.25 -5.38 -3.92
N ALA A 46 4.70 -5.35 -5.13
CA ALA A 46 5.16 -6.17 -6.24
C ALA A 46 6.62 -5.84 -6.62
N ALA A 47 6.93 -4.55 -6.77
CA ALA A 47 8.29 -4.09 -7.06
C ALA A 47 9.29 -4.56 -6.02
N ARG A 48 8.96 -4.41 -4.72
CA ARG A 48 9.80 -4.88 -3.64
C ARG A 48 10.00 -6.40 -3.66
N ARG A 49 8.95 -7.15 -3.99
CA ARG A 49 9.08 -8.60 -4.11
C ARG A 49 9.96 -8.99 -5.28
N VAL A 50 9.76 -8.39 -6.44
CA VAL A 50 10.60 -8.65 -7.63
C VAL A 50 12.05 -8.29 -7.34
N GLN A 51 12.32 -7.15 -6.71
CA GLN A 51 13.67 -6.76 -6.34
C GLN A 51 14.35 -7.78 -5.43
N LYS A 52 13.60 -8.41 -4.53
CA LYS A 52 14.12 -9.45 -3.64
C LYS A 52 14.44 -10.77 -4.38
N GLU A 53 13.60 -11.15 -5.33
CA GLU A 53 13.72 -12.42 -6.07
C GLU A 53 14.68 -12.30 -7.27
N ALA A 54 14.75 -11.12 -7.88
CA ALA A 54 15.56 -10.82 -9.06
C ALA A 54 16.37 -9.52 -8.82
N PRO A 55 17.36 -9.52 -7.94
CA PRO A 55 18.07 -8.32 -7.49
C PRO A 55 18.88 -7.61 -8.59
N ASN A 56 19.19 -8.31 -9.67
CA ASN A 56 19.95 -7.76 -10.81
C ASN A 56 19.04 -7.20 -11.92
N ASP A 57 17.73 -7.43 -11.84
CA ASP A 57 16.80 -7.01 -12.85
C ASP A 57 16.45 -5.52 -12.68
N ARG A 58 16.28 -4.85 -13.81
CA ARG A 58 15.84 -3.47 -13.84
C ARG A 58 14.34 -3.38 -13.72
N ILE A 59 13.88 -2.79 -12.63
CA ILE A 59 12.45 -2.58 -12.37
C ILE A 59 12.12 -1.12 -12.66
N VAL A 60 11.08 -0.89 -13.45
CA VAL A 60 10.51 0.43 -13.68
C VAL A 60 9.07 0.44 -13.17
N ILE A 61 8.75 1.45 -12.37
CA ILE A 61 7.38 1.71 -11.91
C ILE A 61 6.91 3.00 -12.58
N LEU A 62 5.78 2.96 -13.26
CA LEU A 62 5.14 4.12 -13.85
C LEU A 62 3.83 4.40 -13.13
N ASP A 63 3.61 5.67 -12.81
CA ASP A 63 2.33 6.15 -12.29
C ASP A 63 1.84 7.35 -13.10
N ALA A 64 0.55 7.46 -13.28
CA ALA A 64 -0.06 8.57 -14.00
C ALA A 64 0.00 9.89 -13.22
N GLN A 65 0.23 9.81 -11.92
CA GLN A 65 0.29 10.94 -11.00
C GLN A 65 1.52 10.82 -10.09
N GLY A 66 1.69 11.79 -9.20
CA GLY A 66 2.72 11.67 -8.16
C GLY A 66 2.43 10.51 -7.20
N LEU A 67 3.48 9.96 -6.58
CA LEU A 67 3.38 8.91 -5.55
C LEU A 67 2.32 9.26 -4.50
N ALA A 68 1.50 8.29 -4.13
CA ALA A 68 0.44 8.44 -3.13
C ALA A 68 -0.60 9.54 -3.44
N SER A 69 -0.72 9.97 -4.68
CA SER A 69 -1.79 10.90 -5.10
C SER A 69 -3.13 10.18 -5.30
N GLY A 70 -3.11 8.88 -5.55
CA GLY A 70 -4.28 8.02 -5.67
C GLY A 70 -4.80 7.51 -4.32
N PRO A 71 -5.67 6.48 -4.33
CA PRO A 71 -6.31 5.92 -3.12
C PRO A 71 -5.33 5.45 -2.04
N ALA A 72 -4.14 5.00 -2.42
CA ALA A 72 -3.11 4.59 -1.47
C ALA A 72 -2.67 5.70 -0.50
N GLY A 73 -2.73 6.96 -0.93
CA GLY A 73 -2.44 8.12 -0.07
C GLY A 73 -3.69 8.80 0.47
N ARG A 74 -4.87 8.18 0.39
CA ARG A 74 -6.15 8.77 0.79
C ARG A 74 -6.95 7.88 1.74
N ASN A 75 -6.29 6.89 2.31
CA ASN A 75 -6.89 6.01 3.31
C ASN A 75 -6.75 6.61 4.73
N SER A 76 -7.43 6.00 5.69
CA SER A 76 -7.39 6.41 7.10
C SER A 76 -6.08 6.07 7.83
N GLY A 77 -5.21 5.25 7.22
CA GLY A 77 -3.96 4.80 7.83
C GLY A 77 -4.09 3.61 8.79
N PHE A 78 -5.30 3.14 9.06
CA PHE A 78 -5.49 1.96 9.92
C PHE A 78 -5.05 0.68 9.21
N MET A 79 -4.32 -0.17 9.93
CA MET A 79 -3.92 -1.50 9.51
C MET A 79 -4.65 -2.51 10.39
N ILE A 80 -5.74 -3.07 9.88
CA ILE A 80 -6.65 -3.95 10.63
C ILE A 80 -6.44 -5.39 10.16
N ASP A 81 -6.24 -6.31 11.10
CA ASP A 81 -6.05 -7.72 10.80
C ASP A 81 -7.37 -8.51 10.73
N LEU A 82 -8.42 -8.01 11.36
CA LEU A 82 -9.73 -8.64 11.36
C LEU A 82 -10.49 -8.36 10.06
N PRO A 83 -11.29 -9.29 9.55
CA PRO A 83 -12.19 -9.03 8.46
C PRO A 83 -13.23 -7.99 8.88
N HIS A 84 -13.51 -7.05 8.00
CA HIS A 84 -14.49 -6.01 8.24
C HIS A 84 -15.44 -5.96 7.05
N ASP A 85 -16.41 -6.86 7.05
CA ASP A 85 -17.47 -6.87 6.07
C ASP A 85 -18.71 -6.15 6.64
N LEU A 86 -18.85 -4.89 6.25
CA LEU A 86 -19.99 -4.06 6.63
C LEU A 86 -21.29 -4.46 5.92
N ALA A 87 -21.21 -5.32 4.91
CA ALA A 87 -22.34 -5.75 4.09
C ALA A 87 -22.88 -7.13 4.48
N SER A 88 -22.25 -7.80 5.41
CA SER A 88 -22.66 -9.14 5.86
C SER A 88 -23.75 -9.02 6.92
N ASP A 89 -24.96 -9.47 6.61
CA ASP A 89 -26.06 -9.63 7.58
C ASP A 89 -25.77 -10.74 8.59
N ASP A 90 -24.77 -11.58 8.33
CA ASP A 90 -24.30 -12.67 9.19
C ASP A 90 -22.89 -12.39 9.74
N TYR A 91 -22.82 -11.86 10.92
CA TYR A 91 -21.58 -11.77 11.69
C TYR A 91 -21.14 -13.21 12.06
N GLY A 92 -20.23 -13.76 11.25
CA GLY A 92 -19.67 -15.09 11.47
C GLY A 92 -20.10 -16.19 10.50
N GLY A 93 -20.86 -15.86 9.43
CA GLY A 93 -21.35 -16.84 8.46
C GLY A 93 -20.31 -17.53 7.59
N GLN A 94 -19.04 -17.06 7.58
CA GLN A 94 -17.97 -17.61 6.74
C GLN A 94 -16.64 -17.77 7.48
N LEU A 95 -16.66 -18.48 8.59
CA LEU A 95 -15.53 -18.67 9.49
C LEU A 95 -14.19 -19.05 8.80
N GLU A 96 -14.26 -19.86 7.75
CA GLU A 96 -13.05 -20.25 7.00
C GLU A 96 -12.51 -19.11 6.13
N ASN A 97 -13.38 -18.35 5.50
CA ASN A 97 -12.98 -17.14 4.73
C ASN A 97 -12.39 -16.09 5.69
N ASP A 98 -12.97 -15.92 6.86
CA ASP A 98 -12.49 -14.97 7.86
C ASP A 98 -11.10 -15.36 8.36
N ARG A 99 -10.88 -16.65 8.65
CA ARG A 99 -9.54 -17.16 9.02
C ARG A 99 -8.51 -16.91 7.92
N GLN A 100 -8.89 -17.12 6.67
CA GLN A 100 -8.00 -16.87 5.54
C GLN A 100 -7.69 -15.38 5.40
N THR A 101 -8.70 -14.53 5.53
CA THR A 101 -8.55 -13.06 5.51
C THR A 101 -7.64 -12.57 6.63
N ILE A 102 -7.83 -13.06 7.85
CA ILE A 102 -6.96 -12.73 9.00
C ILE A 102 -5.50 -13.11 8.70
N LYS A 103 -5.25 -14.29 8.15
CA LYS A 103 -3.90 -14.71 7.80
C LYS A 103 -3.27 -13.78 6.77
N GLN A 104 -4.02 -13.40 5.75
CA GLN A 104 -3.56 -12.47 4.70
C GLN A 104 -3.28 -11.09 5.26
N ASN A 105 -4.17 -10.55 6.08
CA ASN A 105 -4.03 -9.24 6.70
C ASN A 105 -2.81 -9.20 7.63
N ARG A 106 -2.63 -10.21 8.49
CA ARG A 106 -1.46 -10.32 9.38
C ARG A 106 -0.17 -10.44 8.59
N PHE A 107 -0.17 -11.19 7.47
CA PHE A 107 0.97 -11.25 6.59
C PHE A 107 1.29 -9.88 5.96
N ALA A 108 0.27 -9.14 5.51
CA ALA A 108 0.44 -7.81 4.93
C ALA A 108 0.99 -6.81 5.97
N ILE A 109 0.48 -6.82 7.19
CA ILE A 109 0.97 -5.98 8.30
C ILE A 109 2.43 -6.30 8.62
N LYS A 110 2.77 -7.58 8.73
CA LYS A 110 4.16 -8.02 8.94
C LYS A 110 5.08 -7.56 7.82
N PHE A 111 4.66 -7.73 6.56
CA PHE A 111 5.42 -7.28 5.39
C PHE A 111 5.67 -5.78 5.41
N ALA A 112 4.64 -4.98 5.76
CA ALA A 112 4.77 -3.53 5.89
C ALA A 112 5.77 -3.16 7.01
N LYS A 113 5.67 -3.79 8.18
CA LYS A 113 6.59 -3.60 9.31
C LYS A 113 8.04 -3.89 8.89
N GLU A 114 8.30 -5.07 8.32
CA GLU A 114 9.63 -5.46 7.84
C GLU A 114 10.17 -4.49 6.79
N THR A 115 9.28 -3.89 5.98
CA THR A 115 9.65 -2.89 4.97
C THR A 115 10.15 -1.61 5.63
N VAL A 116 9.43 -1.11 6.60
CA VAL A 116 9.77 0.11 7.32
C VAL A 116 11.08 -0.05 8.10
N GLU A 117 11.24 -1.18 8.79
CA GLU A 117 12.45 -1.53 9.52
C GLU A 117 13.68 -1.61 8.59
N ALA A 118 13.53 -2.26 7.45
CA ALA A 118 14.60 -2.41 6.45
C ALA A 118 15.01 -1.07 5.82
N LEU A 119 14.12 -0.09 5.78
CA LEU A 119 14.37 1.24 5.25
C LEU A 119 14.84 2.22 6.34
N GLY A 120 14.87 1.80 7.60
CA GLY A 120 15.26 2.67 8.73
C GLY A 120 14.33 3.87 8.91
N LEU A 121 13.07 3.74 8.51
CA LEU A 121 12.11 4.83 8.62
C LEU A 121 11.55 4.92 10.04
N PRO A 122 11.34 6.13 10.58
CA PRO A 122 10.62 6.29 11.84
C PRO A 122 9.18 5.79 11.65
N THR A 123 8.66 5.12 12.67
CA THR A 123 7.27 4.66 12.69
C THR A 123 6.55 5.30 13.86
N ASP A 124 5.51 6.04 13.55
CA ASP A 124 4.52 6.50 14.52
C ASP A 124 3.32 5.53 14.58
N CYS A 125 3.57 4.25 14.27
CA CYS A 125 2.54 3.22 14.27
C CYS A 125 2.28 2.77 15.71
N LEU A 126 1.08 3.07 16.22
CA LEU A 126 0.59 2.52 17.47
C LEU A 126 -0.01 1.14 17.18
N LEU A 127 0.55 0.11 17.79
CA LEU A 127 -0.02 -1.23 17.74
C LEU A 127 -1.05 -1.35 18.86
N TYR A 128 -2.33 -1.41 18.48
CA TYR A 128 -3.40 -1.77 19.39
C TYR A 128 -3.51 -3.29 19.42
N THR A 129 -3.39 -3.87 20.60
CA THR A 129 -3.75 -5.28 20.82
C THR A 129 -5.23 -5.35 21.22
N SER A 130 -5.91 -6.40 20.80
CA SER A 130 -7.33 -6.64 21.12
C SER A 130 -7.61 -6.82 22.61
N ASP A 131 -6.57 -6.90 23.42
CA ASP A 131 -6.67 -7.11 24.87
C ASP A 131 -6.96 -5.83 25.67
N ALA A 132 -7.06 -4.68 25.00
CA ALA A 132 -7.41 -3.42 25.65
C ALA A 132 -8.89 -3.31 26.06
N ALA A 133 -9.70 -4.35 25.83
CA ALA A 133 -11.11 -4.39 26.21
C ALA A 133 -11.38 -5.12 27.53
N ASP A 134 -10.35 -5.71 28.17
CA ASP A 134 -10.46 -6.50 29.40
C ASP A 134 -9.87 -5.79 30.64
N GLU A 135 -9.57 -4.48 30.55
CA GLU A 135 -9.22 -3.65 31.71
C GLU A 135 -10.37 -2.76 32.19
#